data_53d76665f32f53f4b7240618ebdfa41b
#
_entry.id   53d76665f32f53f4b7240618ebdfa41b
#
_cell.length_a   1.000
_cell.length_b   1.000
_cell.length_c   1.000
_cell.angle_alpha   90.00
_cell.angle_beta   90.00
_cell.angle_gamma   90.00
#
_symmetry.space_group_name_H-M   'P 1'
#
loop_
_entity.id
_entity.type
_entity.pdbx_description
1 polymer ?
#
loop_
_entity_poly.entity_id
_entity_poly.type
_entity_poly.pdbx_seq_one_letter_code
_entity_poly.pdbx_strand_id
1 'polypeptide(L)'
;VSRRLPSTPPNLPGFSFIRVLGSGGFADVFLYEQNMPRRLVAVKVLLAEVVNDEVRQMFQAEANLMAQLSSHPSILTVYQASVAADGRPYLVMEYCSATLGQRYRAVQLPLAEVLSIGVRIASAVETAHRQGVLHRDIKPSNILTTAYGHPVLSDFGIAATLGQAEASDAVGLSVPWSAPEVLLDEVAGTVASEVWSLGATVYSLLAGRSPFEIPGGDNGTVALVGRIERARVPPTGRPDVPRALEAVLARSMSKRPTDRQGSALEFIRDLQAVEEELALPQTPLEVAMDDWALATAVDLDERTRIGAGTSVAAASGRSRRRRAGASA
;
A
#
# COMPACT_ATOMS: atom_id res chain seq x y z
N VAL A 1 -9.29 1.54 25.90
CA VAL A 1 -7.84 1.48 25.87
C VAL A 1 -7.32 2.92 25.86
N SER A 2 -6.55 3.30 26.90
CA SER A 2 -5.91 4.61 27.02
C SER A 2 -4.94 4.78 25.82
N ARG A 3 -5.20 5.75 24.97
CA ARG A 3 -4.33 6.06 23.82
C ARG A 3 -3.01 6.61 24.39
N ARG A 4 -1.88 5.95 24.11
CA ARG A 4 -0.54 6.44 24.45
C ARG A 4 -0.34 7.84 23.85
N LEU A 5 0.32 8.74 24.57
CA LEU A 5 0.74 10.03 23.99
C LEU A 5 1.85 9.79 22.94
N PRO A 6 1.85 10.57 21.86
CA PRO A 6 2.93 10.51 20.89
C PRO A 6 4.28 10.80 21.52
N SER A 7 5.32 10.14 21.03
CA SER A 7 6.70 10.46 21.41
C SER A 7 7.11 11.84 20.90
N THR A 8 8.18 12.40 21.44
CA THR A 8 8.77 13.63 20.92
C THR A 8 9.24 13.43 19.47
N PRO A 9 8.83 14.28 18.51
CA PRO A 9 9.31 14.18 17.15
C PRO A 9 10.83 14.39 17.09
N PRO A 10 11.60 13.51 16.39
CA PRO A 10 13.05 13.66 16.30
C PRO A 10 13.43 14.89 15.45
N ASN A 11 14.57 15.49 15.77
CA ASN A 11 15.18 16.48 14.91
C ASN A 11 15.83 15.75 13.72
N LEU A 12 15.35 16.00 12.51
CA LEU A 12 15.83 15.39 11.27
C LEU A 12 16.47 16.45 10.38
N PRO A 13 17.77 16.34 10.06
CA PRO A 13 18.44 17.29 9.17
C PRO A 13 17.75 17.38 7.79
N GLY A 14 17.40 18.57 7.36
CA GLY A 14 16.71 18.79 6.09
C GLY A 14 15.18 18.62 6.14
N PHE A 15 14.60 18.43 7.33
CA PHE A 15 13.16 18.31 7.54
C PHE A 15 12.70 19.23 8.67
N SER A 16 11.54 19.84 8.50
CA SER A 16 10.90 20.70 9.49
C SER A 16 9.63 20.04 10.00
N PHE A 17 9.53 19.78 11.30
CA PHE A 17 8.34 19.18 11.92
C PHE A 17 7.12 20.09 11.80
N ILE A 18 5.96 19.51 11.48
CA ILE A 18 4.70 20.25 11.39
C ILE A 18 3.72 19.77 12.48
N ARG A 19 3.36 18.46 12.49
CA ARG A 19 2.41 17.91 13.45
C ARG A 19 2.48 16.39 13.53
N VAL A 20 1.82 15.81 14.54
CA VAL A 20 1.59 14.37 14.64
C VAL A 20 0.49 13.96 13.64
N LEU A 21 0.69 12.84 12.93
CA LEU A 21 -0.31 12.20 12.08
C LEU A 21 -1.00 11.05 12.79
N GLY A 22 -0.26 10.25 13.56
CA GLY A 22 -0.79 9.10 14.28
C GLY A 22 0.20 8.53 15.28
N SER A 23 -0.31 7.70 16.20
CA SER A 23 0.48 6.98 17.19
C SER A 23 0.04 5.53 17.24
N GLY A 24 1.00 4.61 17.15
CA GLY A 24 0.80 3.16 17.20
C GLY A 24 1.55 2.50 18.36
N GLY A 25 1.46 1.18 18.46
CA GLY A 25 2.16 0.41 19.51
C GLY A 25 3.68 0.42 19.36
N PHE A 26 4.20 0.45 18.13
CA PHE A 26 5.63 0.32 17.82
C PHE A 26 6.25 1.58 17.21
N ALA A 27 5.43 2.47 16.65
CA ALA A 27 5.89 3.67 15.94
C ALA A 27 4.89 4.80 16.05
N ASP A 28 5.39 6.03 15.91
CA ASP A 28 4.61 7.23 15.69
C ASP A 28 4.83 7.75 14.28
N VAL A 29 3.80 8.37 13.70
CA VAL A 29 3.86 8.97 12.38
C VAL A 29 3.70 10.47 12.51
N PHE A 30 4.61 11.20 11.92
CA PHE A 30 4.69 12.67 11.96
C PHE A 30 4.61 13.25 10.55
N LEU A 31 4.04 14.43 10.43
CA LEU A 31 4.11 15.26 9.23
C LEU A 31 5.33 16.16 9.32
N TYR A 32 6.19 16.10 8.32
CA TYR A 32 7.30 17.00 8.13
C TYR A 32 7.21 17.69 6.76
N GLU A 33 7.84 18.85 6.66
CA GLU A 33 8.19 19.44 5.39
C GLU A 33 9.68 19.13 5.10
N GLN A 34 9.95 18.45 3.99
CA GLN A 34 11.30 18.29 3.46
C GLN A 34 11.73 19.61 2.85
N ASN A 35 12.94 20.11 3.20
CA ASN A 35 13.38 21.46 2.82
C ASN A 35 13.90 21.52 1.37
N MET A 36 14.54 20.43 0.89
CA MET A 36 15.08 20.37 -0.46
C MET A 36 15.07 18.95 -1.01
N PRO A 37 14.30 18.63 -2.08
CA PRO A 37 13.25 19.48 -2.66
C PRO A 37 12.11 19.71 -1.67
N ARG A 38 11.44 20.86 -1.77
CA ARG A 38 10.38 21.22 -0.82
C ARG A 38 9.12 20.39 -1.08
N ARG A 39 8.71 19.58 -0.10
CA ARG A 39 7.47 18.79 -0.13
C ARG A 39 7.03 18.34 1.26
N LEU A 40 5.74 18.04 1.41
CA LEU A 40 5.22 17.38 2.59
C LEU A 40 5.52 15.88 2.54
N VAL A 41 5.96 15.33 3.67
CA VAL A 41 6.27 13.91 3.83
C VAL A 41 5.71 13.38 5.14
N ALA A 42 5.30 12.12 5.15
CA ALA A 42 5.03 11.39 6.38
C ALA A 42 6.32 10.71 6.85
N VAL A 43 6.60 10.82 8.15
CA VAL A 43 7.78 10.19 8.75
C VAL A 43 7.32 9.25 9.85
N LYS A 44 7.49 7.93 9.63
CA LYS A 44 7.24 6.87 10.61
C LYS A 44 8.51 6.67 11.42
N VAL A 45 8.43 6.85 12.75
CA VAL A 45 9.56 6.78 13.67
C VAL A 45 9.30 5.68 14.68
N LEU A 46 10.21 4.72 14.80
CA LEU A 46 10.10 3.67 15.82
C LEU A 46 10.24 4.26 17.22
N LEU A 47 9.52 3.67 18.17
CA LEU A 47 9.62 4.05 19.58
C LEU A 47 10.97 3.62 20.16
N ALA A 48 11.55 4.44 21.02
CA ALA A 48 12.85 4.17 21.62
C ALA A 48 12.84 2.85 22.42
N GLU A 49 11.71 2.55 23.07
CA GLU A 49 11.52 1.39 23.93
C GLU A 49 11.53 0.06 23.18
N VAL A 50 11.21 0.07 21.87
CA VAL A 50 11.18 -1.15 21.06
C VAL A 50 12.47 -1.33 20.25
N VAL A 51 13.37 -0.34 20.23
CA VAL A 51 14.59 -0.40 19.40
C VAL A 51 15.65 -1.26 20.05
N ASN A 52 15.95 -2.40 19.41
CA ASN A 52 17.10 -3.25 19.68
C ASN A 52 17.76 -3.63 18.33
N ASP A 53 18.83 -4.41 18.35
CA ASP A 53 19.57 -4.75 17.11
C ASP A 53 18.75 -5.61 16.15
N GLU A 54 17.92 -6.51 16.64
CA GLU A 54 17.02 -7.33 15.85
C GLU A 54 15.95 -6.48 15.16
N VAL A 55 15.32 -5.56 15.91
CA VAL A 55 14.33 -4.61 15.36
C VAL A 55 14.94 -3.70 14.31
N ARG A 56 16.20 -3.27 14.49
CA ARG A 56 16.92 -2.46 13.49
C ARG A 56 17.16 -3.23 12.20
N GLN A 57 17.57 -4.50 12.29
CA GLN A 57 17.76 -5.35 11.12
C GLN A 57 16.45 -5.60 10.38
N MET A 58 15.38 -5.90 11.10
CA MET A 58 14.04 -6.06 10.51
C MET A 58 13.55 -4.78 9.84
N PHE A 59 13.70 -3.63 10.49
CA PHE A 59 13.35 -2.33 9.91
C PHE A 59 14.11 -2.05 8.62
N GLN A 60 15.43 -2.36 8.59
CA GLN A 60 16.26 -2.20 7.38
C GLN A 60 15.79 -3.12 6.25
N ALA A 61 15.48 -4.37 6.56
CA ALA A 61 14.98 -5.34 5.58
C ALA A 61 13.65 -4.88 4.98
N GLU A 62 12.72 -4.41 5.82
CA GLU A 62 11.44 -3.88 5.35
C GLU A 62 11.60 -2.60 4.54
N ALA A 63 12.44 -1.65 4.98
CA ALA A 63 12.69 -0.43 4.22
C ALA A 63 13.21 -0.75 2.80
N ASN A 64 14.11 -1.73 2.67
CA ASN A 64 14.62 -2.19 1.38
C ASN A 64 13.51 -2.83 0.53
N LEU A 65 12.68 -3.66 1.14
CA LEU A 65 11.54 -4.30 0.48
C LEU A 65 10.51 -3.26 0.01
N MET A 66 10.13 -2.34 0.89
CA MET A 66 9.22 -1.25 0.54
C MET A 66 9.76 -0.38 -0.60
N ALA A 67 11.08 -0.13 -0.63
CA ALA A 67 11.70 0.61 -1.72
C ALA A 67 11.58 -0.13 -3.06
N GLN A 68 11.73 -1.46 -3.08
CA GLN A 68 11.54 -2.27 -4.28
C GLN A 68 10.09 -2.30 -4.76
N LEU A 69 9.14 -2.40 -3.83
CA LEU A 69 7.70 -2.42 -4.12
C LEU A 69 7.13 -1.03 -4.45
N SER A 70 7.80 0.06 -4.05
CA SER A 70 7.33 1.46 -4.20
C SER A 70 7.14 1.92 -5.65
N SER A 71 7.61 1.18 -6.63
CA SER A 71 7.34 1.46 -8.06
C SER A 71 5.89 1.12 -8.45
N HIS A 72 5.18 0.33 -7.67
CA HIS A 72 3.79 -0.02 -7.93
C HIS A 72 2.87 1.17 -7.57
N PRO A 73 1.93 1.56 -8.47
CA PRO A 73 1.12 2.78 -8.25
C PRO A 73 0.20 2.70 -7.03
N SER A 74 -0.19 1.49 -6.60
CA SER A 74 -1.06 1.27 -5.43
C SER A 74 -0.30 0.77 -4.19
N ILE A 75 1.02 1.00 -4.12
CA ILE A 75 1.85 0.81 -2.92
C ILE A 75 2.42 2.16 -2.49
N LEU A 76 2.36 2.45 -1.19
CA LEU A 76 2.83 3.72 -0.64
C LEU A 76 4.31 3.93 -0.95
N THR A 77 4.64 5.07 -1.56
CA THR A 77 6.02 5.38 -1.95
C THR A 77 6.89 5.68 -0.74
N VAL A 78 8.00 4.95 -0.61
CA VAL A 78 9.06 5.21 0.35
C VAL A 78 10.16 6.03 -0.32
N TYR A 79 10.54 7.13 0.32
CA TYR A 79 11.57 8.04 -0.20
C TYR A 79 12.94 7.79 0.41
N GLN A 80 12.97 7.45 1.70
CA GLN A 80 14.21 7.33 2.46
C GLN A 80 13.98 6.54 3.75
N ALA A 81 14.99 5.77 4.18
CA ALA A 81 15.09 5.20 5.51
C ALA A 81 16.42 5.63 6.15
N SER A 82 16.41 5.93 7.44
CA SER A 82 17.63 6.32 8.17
C SER A 82 17.44 6.18 9.68
N VAL A 83 18.44 6.61 10.44
CA VAL A 83 18.43 6.65 11.91
C VAL A 83 18.58 8.10 12.35
N ALA A 84 17.72 8.56 13.25
CA ALA A 84 17.76 9.90 13.82
C ALA A 84 18.93 10.05 14.80
N ALA A 85 19.29 11.28 15.14
CA ALA A 85 20.38 11.57 16.08
C ALA A 85 20.17 10.97 17.49
N ASP A 86 18.91 10.72 17.86
CA ASP A 86 18.52 10.07 19.12
C ASP A 86 18.54 8.52 19.04
N GLY A 87 19.00 7.95 17.93
CA GLY A 87 19.15 6.51 17.71
C GLY A 87 17.90 5.79 17.22
N ARG A 88 16.76 6.49 17.01
CA ARG A 88 15.52 5.89 16.52
C ARG A 88 15.54 5.74 15.00
N PRO A 89 15.26 4.55 14.46
CA PRO A 89 15.04 4.36 13.02
C PRO A 89 13.79 5.11 12.54
N TYR A 90 13.86 5.67 11.33
CA TYR A 90 12.72 6.34 10.72
C TYR A 90 12.63 6.08 9.22
N LEU A 91 11.38 6.12 8.70
CA LEU A 91 11.05 5.94 7.29
C LEU A 91 10.33 7.20 6.80
N VAL A 92 10.87 7.81 5.73
CA VAL A 92 10.26 8.95 5.04
C VAL A 92 9.46 8.43 3.86
N MET A 93 8.18 8.77 3.79
CA MET A 93 7.26 8.26 2.78
C MET A 93 6.31 9.35 2.28
N GLU A 94 5.60 9.04 1.21
CA GLU A 94 4.58 9.92 0.65
C GLU A 94 3.55 10.28 1.72
N TYR A 95 3.18 11.56 1.77
CA TYR A 95 2.12 12.04 2.63
C TYR A 95 0.76 11.86 1.95
N CYS A 96 -0.09 11.04 2.56
CA CYS A 96 -1.48 10.85 2.19
C CYS A 96 -2.39 11.54 3.22
N SER A 97 -3.33 12.35 2.76
CA SER A 97 -4.15 13.19 3.64
C SER A 97 -5.32 12.45 4.29
N ALA A 98 -5.71 11.29 3.77
CA ALA A 98 -6.86 10.53 4.22
C ALA A 98 -6.58 9.03 4.26
N THR A 99 -7.27 8.33 5.17
CA THR A 99 -7.29 6.87 5.24
C THR A 99 -8.70 6.35 5.01
N LEU A 100 -8.83 5.20 4.36
CA LEU A 100 -10.13 4.55 4.23
C LEU A 100 -10.66 4.04 5.58
N GLY A 101 -9.78 3.82 6.56
CA GLY A 101 -10.15 3.37 7.91
C GLY A 101 -11.12 4.28 8.66
N GLN A 102 -11.10 5.57 8.38
CA GLN A 102 -12.08 6.53 8.94
C GLN A 102 -13.28 6.70 8.01
N ARG A 103 -13.02 6.77 6.70
CA ARG A 103 -14.02 7.10 5.70
C ARG A 103 -15.11 6.03 5.58
N TYR A 104 -14.76 4.74 5.55
CA TYR A 104 -15.73 3.66 5.33
C TYR A 104 -16.78 3.52 6.44
N ARG A 105 -16.47 3.97 7.67
CA ARG A 105 -17.43 3.98 8.79
C ARG A 105 -18.32 5.24 8.79
N ALA A 106 -17.84 6.33 8.22
CA ALA A 106 -18.51 7.62 8.27
C ALA A 106 -19.48 7.82 7.11
N VAL A 107 -19.18 7.27 5.93
CA VAL A 107 -19.96 7.44 4.71
C VAL A 107 -20.07 6.15 3.93
N GLN A 108 -21.22 5.93 3.30
CA GLN A 108 -21.39 4.82 2.37
C GLN A 108 -20.62 5.12 1.08
N LEU A 109 -19.62 4.28 0.77
CA LEU A 109 -18.85 4.42 -0.45
C LEU A 109 -19.65 3.94 -1.68
N PRO A 110 -19.54 4.60 -2.84
CA PRO A 110 -20.13 4.11 -4.08
C PRO A 110 -19.61 2.73 -4.45
N LEU A 111 -20.47 1.85 -4.97
CA LEU A 111 -20.10 0.47 -5.33
C LEU A 111 -18.92 0.43 -6.32
N ALA A 112 -18.98 1.27 -7.38
CA ALA A 112 -17.92 1.36 -8.38
C ALA A 112 -16.56 1.79 -7.77
N GLU A 113 -16.58 2.70 -6.78
CA GLU A 113 -15.36 3.11 -6.08
C GLU A 113 -14.78 1.94 -5.27
N VAL A 114 -15.62 1.18 -4.57
CA VAL A 114 -15.18 0.03 -3.77
C VAL A 114 -14.59 -1.08 -4.65
N LEU A 115 -15.20 -1.39 -5.79
CA LEU A 115 -14.67 -2.35 -6.76
C LEU A 115 -13.30 -1.90 -7.27
N SER A 116 -13.17 -0.63 -7.69
CA SER A 116 -11.90 -0.07 -8.15
C SER A 116 -10.81 -0.13 -7.07
N ILE A 117 -11.14 0.22 -5.81
CA ILE A 117 -10.20 0.08 -4.69
C ILE A 117 -9.80 -1.39 -4.52
N GLY A 118 -10.76 -2.31 -4.55
CA GLY A 118 -10.50 -3.75 -4.40
C GLY A 118 -9.52 -4.28 -5.44
N VAL A 119 -9.75 -3.97 -6.73
CA VAL A 119 -8.87 -4.38 -7.85
C VAL A 119 -7.45 -3.81 -7.68
N ARG A 120 -7.32 -2.51 -7.38
CA ARG A 120 -6.01 -1.84 -7.25
C ARG A 120 -5.22 -2.36 -6.05
N ILE A 121 -5.85 -2.50 -4.89
CA ILE A 121 -5.18 -3.02 -3.69
C ILE A 121 -4.82 -4.50 -3.87
N ALA A 122 -5.69 -5.31 -4.48
CA ALA A 122 -5.36 -6.69 -4.79
C ALA A 122 -4.21 -6.78 -5.81
N SER A 123 -4.08 -5.83 -6.77
CA SER A 123 -2.93 -5.74 -7.69
C SER A 123 -1.62 -5.45 -6.95
N ALA A 124 -1.65 -4.58 -5.94
CA ALA A 124 -0.51 -4.33 -5.06
C ALA A 124 -0.09 -5.59 -4.28
N VAL A 125 -1.07 -6.30 -3.73
CA VAL A 125 -0.85 -7.55 -2.98
C VAL A 125 -0.32 -8.66 -3.90
N GLU A 126 -0.88 -8.83 -5.10
CA GLU A 126 -0.37 -9.79 -6.10
C GLU A 126 1.08 -9.51 -6.48
N THR A 127 1.43 -8.22 -6.66
CA THR A 127 2.82 -7.81 -6.96
C THR A 127 3.77 -8.17 -5.84
N ALA A 128 3.37 -7.99 -4.57
CA ALA A 128 4.14 -8.41 -3.42
C ALA A 128 4.28 -9.95 -3.35
N HIS A 129 3.19 -10.69 -3.58
CA HIS A 129 3.20 -12.16 -3.59
C HIS A 129 4.18 -12.74 -4.63
N ARG A 130 4.26 -12.14 -5.83
CA ARG A 130 5.23 -12.55 -6.86
C ARG A 130 6.68 -12.34 -6.44
N GLN A 131 6.94 -11.43 -5.51
CA GLN A 131 8.26 -11.22 -4.91
C GLN A 131 8.47 -12.04 -3.62
N GLY A 132 7.55 -12.98 -3.31
CA GLY A 132 7.63 -13.82 -2.12
C GLY A 132 7.27 -13.10 -0.82
N VAL A 133 6.58 -11.98 -0.90
CA VAL A 133 6.26 -11.11 0.23
C VAL A 133 4.78 -11.19 0.57
N LEU A 134 4.47 -11.37 1.85
CA LEU A 134 3.13 -11.25 2.41
C LEU A 134 3.00 -9.92 3.16
N HIS A 135 1.84 -9.26 3.01
CA HIS A 135 1.55 -8.00 3.70
C HIS A 135 1.21 -8.20 5.18
N ARG A 136 0.45 -9.24 5.51
CA ARG A 136 0.02 -9.69 6.86
C ARG A 136 -0.90 -8.75 7.64
N ASP A 137 -1.20 -7.56 7.14
CA ASP A 137 -2.07 -6.59 7.83
C ASP A 137 -2.96 -5.81 6.85
N ILE A 138 -3.60 -6.51 5.89
CA ILE A 138 -4.51 -5.90 4.91
C ILE A 138 -5.83 -5.54 5.61
N LYS A 139 -6.11 -4.23 5.68
CA LYS A 139 -7.32 -3.67 6.31
C LYS A 139 -7.59 -2.25 5.85
N PRO A 140 -8.81 -1.69 6.01
CA PRO A 140 -9.13 -0.34 5.54
C PRO A 140 -8.25 0.78 6.12
N SER A 141 -7.72 0.63 7.34
CA SER A 141 -6.86 1.66 7.95
C SER A 141 -5.48 1.75 7.31
N ASN A 142 -5.02 0.67 6.65
CA ASN A 142 -3.74 0.62 5.92
C ASN A 142 -3.90 0.97 4.43
N ILE A 143 -5.11 1.32 4.00
CA ILE A 143 -5.35 1.87 2.67
C ILE A 143 -5.49 3.38 2.79
N LEU A 144 -4.49 4.08 2.26
CA LEU A 144 -4.42 5.53 2.23
C LEU A 144 -4.90 6.04 0.87
N THR A 145 -5.19 7.34 0.80
CA THR A 145 -5.57 8.00 -0.44
C THR A 145 -4.56 9.09 -0.74
N THR A 146 -3.92 9.02 -1.91
CA THR A 146 -2.99 10.06 -2.38
C THR A 146 -3.71 11.38 -2.64
N ALA A 147 -2.95 12.45 -2.87
CA ALA A 147 -3.50 13.76 -3.25
C ALA A 147 -4.35 13.72 -4.54
N TYR A 148 -4.17 12.69 -5.37
CA TYR A 148 -4.92 12.50 -6.62
C TYR A 148 -6.11 11.54 -6.48
N GLY A 149 -6.44 11.10 -5.26
CA GLY A 149 -7.55 10.18 -5.00
C GLY A 149 -7.23 8.71 -5.27
N HIS A 150 -5.96 8.36 -5.55
CA HIS A 150 -5.56 6.99 -5.82
C HIS A 150 -5.35 6.22 -4.52
N PRO A 151 -5.89 4.97 -4.38
CA PRO A 151 -5.70 4.16 -3.19
C PRO A 151 -4.30 3.53 -3.20
N VAL A 152 -3.60 3.63 -2.07
CA VAL A 152 -2.29 3.01 -1.87
C VAL A 152 -2.26 2.21 -0.57
N LEU A 153 -1.65 1.04 -0.62
CA LEU A 153 -1.46 0.15 0.52
C LEU A 153 -0.18 0.53 1.27
N SER A 154 -0.28 0.71 2.57
CA SER A 154 0.81 1.06 3.49
C SER A 154 1.08 -0.05 4.50
N ASP A 155 2.16 0.07 5.25
CA ASP A 155 2.48 -0.77 6.40
C ASP A 155 2.63 -2.26 6.08
N PHE A 156 3.47 -2.60 5.09
CA PHE A 156 3.90 -3.97 4.85
C PHE A 156 4.67 -4.50 6.08
N GLY A 157 4.07 -5.42 6.74
CA GLY A 157 4.55 -6.50 7.60
C GLY A 157 5.55 -6.32 8.74
N ILE A 158 6.10 -5.12 9.13
CA ILE A 158 7.06 -5.01 10.26
C ILE A 158 6.41 -5.49 11.57
N ALA A 159 5.18 -5.09 11.82
CA ALA A 159 4.50 -5.38 13.08
C ALA A 159 4.23 -6.89 13.29
N ALA A 160 3.99 -7.64 12.22
CA ALA A 160 3.70 -9.06 12.32
C ALA A 160 4.94 -9.89 12.71
N THR A 161 6.15 -9.43 12.32
CA THR A 161 7.40 -10.11 12.70
C THR A 161 7.83 -9.75 14.13
N LEU A 162 7.56 -8.50 14.56
CA LEU A 162 7.83 -8.05 15.94
C LEU A 162 6.86 -8.67 16.96
N GLY A 163 5.59 -8.89 16.58
CA GLY A 163 4.60 -9.52 17.44
C GLY A 163 4.82 -11.01 17.69
N GLN A 164 5.62 -11.70 16.87
CA GLN A 164 6.02 -13.10 17.13
C GLN A 164 7.07 -13.24 18.24
N ALA A 165 7.82 -12.18 18.53
CA ALA A 165 8.82 -12.20 19.61
C ALA A 165 8.22 -12.02 21.01
N GLU A 166 7.00 -11.46 21.12
CA GLU A 166 6.31 -11.24 22.42
C GLU A 166 4.86 -11.77 22.36
N ALA A 167 4.72 -13.07 22.15
CA ALA A 167 3.43 -13.75 21.95
C ALA A 167 2.55 -13.89 23.22
N SER A 168 2.65 -12.98 24.19
CA SER A 168 1.81 -13.08 25.41
C SER A 168 0.63 -12.12 25.49
N ASP A 169 0.56 -11.09 24.63
CA ASP A 169 -0.61 -10.20 24.59
C ASP A 169 -1.04 -9.92 23.15
N ALA A 170 -2.08 -10.61 22.68
CA ALA A 170 -2.71 -10.49 21.37
C ALA A 170 -3.34 -9.09 21.07
N VAL A 171 -2.75 -8.02 21.58
CA VAL A 171 -3.31 -6.64 21.57
C VAL A 171 -3.05 -5.91 20.24
N GLY A 172 -2.33 -6.53 19.28
CA GLY A 172 -1.98 -5.89 18.01
C GLY A 172 -2.58 -6.51 16.75
N LEU A 173 -3.25 -7.65 16.84
CA LEU A 173 -3.82 -8.32 15.68
C LEU A 173 -5.05 -7.60 15.15
N SER A 174 -5.10 -7.45 13.83
CA SER A 174 -6.26 -6.90 13.12
C SER A 174 -7.36 -7.97 12.99
N VAL A 175 -7.79 -8.51 14.17
CA VAL A 175 -8.73 -9.63 14.30
C VAL A 175 -9.89 -9.59 13.30
N PRO A 176 -10.58 -8.44 13.08
CA PRO A 176 -11.73 -8.39 12.18
C PRO A 176 -11.42 -8.75 10.71
N TRP A 177 -10.16 -8.66 10.29
CA TRP A 177 -9.73 -8.91 8.90
C TRP A 177 -8.80 -10.12 8.78
N SER A 178 -8.43 -10.75 9.88
CA SER A 178 -7.55 -11.91 9.91
C SER A 178 -8.31 -13.20 9.62
N ALA A 179 -7.68 -14.10 8.87
CA ALA A 179 -8.23 -15.42 8.58
C ALA A 179 -8.23 -16.33 9.82
N PRO A 180 -9.19 -17.27 9.93
CA PRO A 180 -9.31 -18.12 11.11
C PRO A 180 -8.04 -18.92 11.41
N GLU A 181 -7.37 -19.46 10.41
CA GLU A 181 -6.12 -20.23 10.57
C GLU A 181 -4.95 -19.39 11.09
N VAL A 182 -4.97 -18.09 10.85
CA VAL A 182 -3.98 -17.15 11.41
C VAL A 182 -4.33 -16.79 12.85
N LEU A 183 -5.62 -16.60 13.15
CA LEU A 183 -6.08 -16.30 14.51
C LEU A 183 -5.92 -17.47 15.48
N LEU A 184 -5.87 -18.69 14.97
CA LEU A 184 -5.66 -19.92 15.74
C LEU A 184 -4.19 -20.34 15.81
N ASP A 185 -3.25 -19.49 15.34
CA ASP A 185 -1.81 -19.75 15.27
C ASP A 185 -1.45 -21.05 14.49
N GLU A 186 -2.33 -21.50 13.58
CA GLU A 186 -2.05 -22.67 12.74
C GLU A 186 -0.99 -22.34 11.68
N VAL A 187 -0.95 -21.09 11.20
CA VAL A 187 0.02 -20.58 10.22
C VAL A 187 0.36 -19.12 10.49
N ALA A 188 1.59 -18.71 10.20
CA ALA A 188 2.04 -17.32 10.32
C ALA A 188 1.48 -16.38 9.23
N GLY A 189 0.79 -16.92 8.24
CA GLY A 189 0.22 -16.23 7.08
C GLY A 189 0.53 -16.96 5.78
N THR A 190 -0.38 -16.87 4.82
CA THR A 190 -0.29 -17.49 3.49
C THR A 190 -0.95 -16.58 2.45
N VAL A 191 -0.76 -16.85 1.15
CA VAL A 191 -1.52 -16.18 0.08
C VAL A 191 -3.03 -16.32 0.31
N ALA A 192 -3.51 -17.51 0.72
CA ALA A 192 -4.92 -17.75 0.99
C ALA A 192 -5.45 -16.95 2.19
N SER A 193 -4.62 -16.70 3.24
CA SER A 193 -5.03 -15.84 4.35
C SER A 193 -5.08 -14.36 3.94
N GLU A 194 -4.27 -13.92 2.98
CA GLU A 194 -4.34 -12.56 2.44
C GLU A 194 -5.53 -12.36 1.49
N VAL A 195 -5.93 -13.39 0.74
CA VAL A 195 -7.19 -13.38 -0.01
C VAL A 195 -8.39 -13.20 0.93
N TRP A 196 -8.39 -13.86 2.09
CA TRP A 196 -9.39 -13.59 3.14
C TRP A 196 -9.37 -12.11 3.56
N SER A 197 -8.20 -11.57 3.88
CA SER A 197 -8.08 -10.18 4.35
C SER A 197 -8.50 -9.16 3.28
N LEU A 198 -8.24 -9.43 1.98
CA LEU A 198 -8.75 -8.66 0.85
C LEU A 198 -10.28 -8.69 0.81
N GLY A 199 -10.90 -9.87 0.89
CA GLY A 199 -12.35 -10.02 0.92
C GLY A 199 -12.99 -9.32 2.12
N ALA A 200 -12.41 -9.48 3.31
CA ALA A 200 -12.87 -8.82 4.53
C ALA A 200 -12.73 -7.29 4.44
N THR A 201 -11.70 -6.80 3.75
CA THR A 201 -11.48 -5.37 3.51
C THR A 201 -12.53 -4.81 2.54
N VAL A 202 -12.74 -5.45 1.38
CA VAL A 202 -13.78 -5.03 0.41
C VAL A 202 -15.17 -5.09 1.04
N TYR A 203 -15.49 -6.16 1.77
CA TYR A 203 -16.73 -6.23 2.55
C TYR A 203 -16.89 -5.04 3.48
N SER A 204 -15.83 -4.68 4.22
CA SER A 204 -15.87 -3.57 5.17
C SER A 204 -16.16 -2.23 4.49
N LEU A 205 -15.54 -1.99 3.33
CA LEU A 205 -15.77 -0.78 2.53
C LEU A 205 -17.22 -0.68 2.01
N LEU A 206 -17.85 -1.83 1.71
CA LEU A 206 -19.26 -1.89 1.30
C LEU A 206 -20.20 -1.70 2.50
N ALA A 207 -20.01 -2.47 3.56
CA ALA A 207 -20.96 -2.59 4.67
C ALA A 207 -20.79 -1.51 5.76
N GLY A 208 -19.71 -0.70 5.72
CA GLY A 208 -19.40 0.27 6.78
C GLY A 208 -18.95 -0.34 8.10
N ARG A 209 -18.77 -1.67 8.15
CA ARG A 209 -18.34 -2.45 9.31
C ARG A 209 -17.55 -3.68 8.88
N SER A 210 -16.79 -4.27 9.78
CA SER A 210 -16.10 -5.54 9.49
C SER A 210 -17.10 -6.72 9.36
N PRO A 211 -16.74 -7.82 8.64
CA PRO A 211 -17.69 -8.87 8.26
C PRO A 211 -18.43 -9.53 9.43
N PHE A 212 -17.75 -9.71 10.55
CA PHE A 212 -18.30 -10.41 11.72
C PHE A 212 -18.65 -9.47 12.89
N GLU A 213 -18.60 -8.16 12.66
CA GLU A 213 -19.04 -7.14 13.60
C GLU A 213 -20.57 -7.12 13.71
N ILE A 214 -21.08 -7.17 14.93
CA ILE A 214 -22.54 -7.06 15.22
C ILE A 214 -22.79 -5.65 15.75
N PRO A 215 -23.54 -4.80 15.03
CA PRO A 215 -23.90 -3.48 15.51
C PRO A 215 -24.59 -3.53 16.88
N GLY A 216 -24.07 -2.80 17.85
CA GLY A 216 -24.60 -2.80 19.22
C GLY A 216 -24.35 -4.06 20.05
N GLY A 217 -23.66 -5.06 19.49
CA GLY A 217 -23.32 -6.30 20.18
C GLY A 217 -21.92 -6.29 20.77
N ASP A 218 -21.52 -7.41 21.42
CA ASP A 218 -20.14 -7.63 21.85
C ASP A 218 -19.24 -7.89 20.66
N ASN A 219 -18.29 -7.00 20.44
CA ASN A 219 -17.26 -7.05 19.40
C ASN A 219 -15.85 -7.13 19.99
N GLY A 220 -15.71 -7.55 21.24
CA GLY A 220 -14.43 -7.85 21.85
C GLY A 220 -13.71 -9.00 21.12
N THR A 221 -12.39 -9.09 21.30
CA THR A 221 -11.52 -10.02 20.57
C THR A 221 -12.04 -11.46 20.64
N VAL A 222 -12.38 -11.98 21.80
CA VAL A 222 -12.84 -13.35 21.99
C VAL A 222 -14.16 -13.62 21.25
N ALA A 223 -15.11 -12.68 21.34
CA ALA A 223 -16.40 -12.80 20.66
C ALA A 223 -16.25 -12.76 19.12
N LEU A 224 -15.36 -11.90 18.60
CA LEU A 224 -15.05 -11.82 17.17
C LEU A 224 -14.37 -13.10 16.66
N VAL A 225 -13.33 -13.58 17.34
CA VAL A 225 -12.62 -14.83 16.98
C VAL A 225 -13.62 -15.98 16.92
N GLY A 226 -14.48 -16.16 17.94
CA GLY A 226 -15.48 -17.22 17.96
C GLY A 226 -16.50 -17.12 16.82
N ARG A 227 -16.81 -15.91 16.30
CA ARG A 227 -17.68 -15.73 15.13
C ARG A 227 -16.94 -16.01 13.83
N ILE A 228 -15.72 -15.54 13.68
CA ILE A 228 -14.87 -15.79 12.50
C ILE A 228 -14.66 -17.29 12.31
N GLU A 229 -14.42 -18.01 13.40
CA GLU A 229 -14.20 -19.46 13.36
C GLU A 229 -15.45 -20.25 12.92
N ARG A 230 -16.65 -19.83 13.34
CA ARG A 230 -17.89 -20.64 13.21
C ARG A 230 -18.89 -20.12 12.18
N ALA A 231 -18.91 -18.81 11.94
CA ALA A 231 -19.97 -18.19 11.16
C ALA A 231 -19.74 -18.25 9.66
N ARG A 232 -20.86 -18.27 8.92
CA ARG A 232 -20.85 -17.91 7.51
C ARG A 232 -20.76 -16.38 7.39
N VAL A 233 -20.07 -15.90 6.35
CA VAL A 233 -20.01 -14.49 6.03
C VAL A 233 -21.43 -13.95 5.86
N PRO A 234 -21.86 -12.96 6.65
CA PRO A 234 -23.17 -12.35 6.50
C PRO A 234 -23.23 -11.52 5.22
N PRO A 235 -24.40 -11.33 4.58
CA PRO A 235 -24.56 -10.40 3.49
C PRO A 235 -24.15 -8.95 3.90
N THR A 236 -23.68 -8.16 2.95
CA THR A 236 -23.32 -6.76 3.20
C THR A 236 -24.50 -5.92 3.68
N GLY A 237 -25.70 -6.32 3.31
CA GLY A 237 -26.96 -5.63 3.63
C GLY A 237 -27.23 -4.43 2.73
N ARG A 238 -26.49 -4.26 1.65
CA ARG A 238 -26.68 -3.18 0.67
C ARG A 238 -27.54 -3.65 -0.51
N PRO A 239 -28.61 -2.93 -0.87
CA PRO A 239 -29.49 -3.32 -1.97
C PRO A 239 -28.85 -3.16 -3.36
N ASP A 240 -27.80 -2.33 -3.48
CA ASP A 240 -27.06 -2.07 -4.72
C ASP A 240 -25.90 -3.04 -4.95
N VAL A 241 -25.60 -3.94 -3.99
CA VAL A 241 -24.56 -4.98 -4.13
C VAL A 241 -25.17 -6.20 -4.83
N PRO A 242 -24.65 -6.59 -6.02
CA PRO A 242 -25.16 -7.72 -6.76
C PRO A 242 -24.81 -9.04 -6.07
N ARG A 243 -25.61 -10.08 -6.36
CA ARG A 243 -25.37 -11.44 -5.81
C ARG A 243 -24.00 -12.00 -6.21
N ALA A 244 -23.52 -11.65 -7.40
CA ALA A 244 -22.19 -12.05 -7.86
C ALA A 244 -21.10 -11.54 -6.90
N LEU A 245 -21.15 -10.26 -6.49
CA LEU A 245 -20.17 -9.72 -5.54
C LEU A 245 -20.30 -10.36 -4.16
N GLU A 246 -21.51 -10.57 -3.66
CA GLU A 246 -21.70 -11.30 -2.40
C GLU A 246 -21.08 -12.72 -2.46
N ALA A 247 -21.19 -13.40 -3.61
CA ALA A 247 -20.58 -14.72 -3.82
C ALA A 247 -19.05 -14.64 -3.86
N VAL A 248 -18.45 -13.64 -4.50
CA VAL A 248 -17.00 -13.40 -4.52
C VAL A 248 -16.49 -13.21 -3.09
N LEU A 249 -17.15 -12.37 -2.29
CA LEU A 249 -16.79 -12.11 -0.90
C LEU A 249 -16.95 -13.33 -0.01
N ALA A 250 -18.04 -14.08 -0.19
CA ALA A 250 -18.26 -15.34 0.55
C ALA A 250 -17.19 -16.38 0.22
N ARG A 251 -16.76 -16.47 -1.05
CA ARG A 251 -15.68 -17.37 -1.49
C ARG A 251 -14.34 -16.96 -0.88
N SER A 252 -13.97 -15.69 -0.95
CA SER A 252 -12.69 -15.21 -0.41
C SER A 252 -12.57 -15.41 1.10
N MET A 253 -13.71 -15.37 1.81
CA MET A 253 -13.80 -15.62 3.24
C MET A 253 -14.34 -17.02 3.57
N SER A 254 -14.11 -18.01 2.70
CA SER A 254 -14.40 -19.42 3.00
C SER A 254 -13.53 -19.91 4.15
N LYS A 255 -14.11 -20.72 5.05
CA LYS A 255 -13.40 -21.23 6.23
C LYS A 255 -12.15 -22.01 5.83
N ARG A 256 -12.26 -22.91 4.84
CA ARG A 256 -11.11 -23.67 4.33
C ARG A 256 -10.33 -22.83 3.33
N PRO A 257 -9.01 -22.67 3.53
CA PRO A 257 -8.16 -21.92 2.61
C PRO A 257 -8.24 -22.39 1.14
N THR A 258 -8.41 -23.69 0.93
CA THR A 258 -8.51 -24.31 -0.40
C THR A 258 -9.78 -23.97 -1.18
N ASP A 259 -10.81 -23.45 -0.51
CA ASP A 259 -12.09 -23.09 -1.14
C ASP A 259 -12.08 -21.61 -1.59
N ARG A 260 -11.06 -20.83 -1.20
CA ARG A 260 -10.87 -19.42 -1.58
C ARG A 260 -10.32 -19.30 -2.99
N GLN A 261 -10.21 -18.08 -3.51
CA GLN A 261 -9.41 -17.82 -4.71
C GLN A 261 -7.97 -18.23 -4.43
N GLY A 262 -7.32 -18.88 -5.42
CA GLY A 262 -5.96 -19.41 -5.29
C GLY A 262 -4.86 -18.33 -5.27
N SER A 263 -5.20 -17.10 -5.67
CA SER A 263 -4.28 -15.95 -5.71
C SER A 263 -5.06 -14.63 -5.60
N ALA A 264 -4.35 -13.55 -5.31
CA ALA A 264 -4.93 -12.20 -5.40
C ALA A 264 -5.32 -11.87 -6.86
N LEU A 265 -4.60 -12.39 -7.85
CA LEU A 265 -4.97 -12.25 -9.27
C LEU A 265 -6.32 -12.88 -9.60
N GLU A 266 -6.63 -14.06 -9.06
CA GLU A 266 -7.95 -14.68 -9.25
C GLU A 266 -9.04 -13.83 -8.60
N PHE A 267 -8.81 -13.32 -7.40
CA PHE A 267 -9.73 -12.38 -6.74
C PHE A 267 -9.98 -11.11 -7.55
N ILE A 268 -8.93 -10.54 -8.18
CA ILE A 268 -9.06 -9.39 -9.10
C ILE A 268 -9.99 -9.74 -10.26
N ARG A 269 -9.80 -10.89 -10.90
CA ARG A 269 -10.62 -11.31 -12.06
C ARG A 269 -12.09 -11.48 -11.67
N ASP A 270 -12.35 -12.03 -10.48
CA ASP A 270 -13.71 -12.14 -9.95
C ASP A 270 -14.35 -10.75 -9.74
N LEU A 271 -13.60 -9.76 -9.22
CA LEU A 271 -14.09 -8.38 -9.09
C LEU A 271 -14.31 -7.69 -10.44
N GLN A 272 -13.41 -7.89 -11.40
CA GLN A 272 -13.55 -7.34 -12.75
C GLN A 272 -14.75 -7.94 -13.50
N ALA A 273 -15.06 -9.22 -13.27
CA ALA A 273 -16.27 -9.84 -13.81
C ALA A 273 -17.55 -9.19 -13.23
N VAL A 274 -17.52 -8.76 -11.98
CA VAL A 274 -18.63 -7.99 -11.37
C VAL A 274 -18.70 -6.58 -11.97
N GLU A 275 -17.58 -5.91 -12.25
CA GLU A 275 -17.59 -4.62 -12.95
C GLU A 275 -18.24 -4.74 -14.33
N GLU A 276 -17.94 -5.83 -15.06
CA GLU A 276 -18.52 -6.13 -16.37
C GLU A 276 -20.04 -6.39 -16.28
N GLU A 277 -20.49 -7.22 -15.31
CA GLU A 277 -21.93 -7.48 -15.07
C GLU A 277 -22.71 -6.18 -14.81
N LEU A 278 -22.08 -5.24 -14.12
CA LEU A 278 -22.66 -3.94 -13.80
C LEU A 278 -22.51 -2.88 -14.91
N ALA A 279 -21.90 -3.25 -16.04
CA ALA A 279 -21.54 -2.34 -17.11
C ALA A 279 -20.71 -1.12 -16.64
N LEU A 280 -19.87 -1.31 -15.62
CA LEU A 280 -18.92 -0.33 -15.14
C LEU A 280 -17.65 -0.35 -15.98
N PRO A 281 -16.90 0.78 -16.06
CA PRO A 281 -15.56 0.76 -16.61
C PRO A 281 -14.68 -0.23 -15.86
N GLN A 282 -14.05 -1.15 -16.57
CA GLN A 282 -13.17 -2.14 -15.95
C GLN A 282 -11.93 -1.45 -15.36
N THR A 283 -11.66 -1.68 -14.09
CA THR A 283 -10.47 -1.16 -13.43
C THR A 283 -9.23 -1.88 -13.97
N PRO A 284 -8.19 -1.16 -14.43
CA PRO A 284 -6.98 -1.77 -14.98
C PRO A 284 -6.26 -2.67 -13.97
N LEU A 285 -5.75 -3.81 -14.45
CA LEU A 285 -4.84 -4.66 -13.71
C LEU A 285 -3.46 -3.99 -13.64
N GLU A 286 -2.99 -3.70 -12.43
CA GLU A 286 -1.69 -3.04 -12.18
C GLU A 286 -0.67 -4.08 -11.68
N VAL A 287 -0.43 -5.15 -12.45
CA VAL A 287 0.56 -6.18 -12.12
C VAL A 287 1.59 -6.22 -13.24
N ALA A 288 2.88 -6.15 -12.87
CA ALA A 288 3.95 -6.23 -13.85
C ALA A 288 3.86 -7.54 -14.64
N MET A 289 3.84 -7.43 -15.97
CA MET A 289 3.90 -8.59 -16.85
C MET A 289 5.39 -8.93 -17.11
N ASP A 290 5.78 -10.17 -16.87
CA ASP A 290 7.16 -10.63 -17.14
C ASP A 290 7.57 -10.45 -18.61
N ASP A 291 6.62 -10.50 -19.53
CA ASP A 291 6.85 -10.28 -20.96
C ASP A 291 7.26 -8.84 -21.33
N TRP A 292 6.90 -7.84 -20.52
CA TRP A 292 7.34 -6.45 -20.73
C TRP A 292 8.84 -6.28 -20.46
N ALA A 293 9.38 -7.00 -19.47
CA ALA A 293 10.80 -7.00 -19.18
C ALA A 293 11.62 -7.62 -20.33
N LEU A 294 11.08 -8.65 -20.98
CA LEU A 294 11.69 -9.28 -22.15
C LEU A 294 11.59 -8.38 -23.41
N ALA A 295 10.46 -7.70 -23.63
CA ALA A 295 10.29 -6.77 -24.73
C ALA A 295 11.21 -5.54 -24.61
N THR A 296 11.40 -5.02 -23.39
CA THR A 296 12.37 -3.92 -23.13
C THR A 296 13.82 -4.38 -23.19
N ALA A 297 14.10 -5.65 -22.91
CA ALA A 297 15.47 -6.19 -23.05
C ALA A 297 15.93 -6.32 -24.51
N VAL A 298 14.99 -6.44 -25.47
CA VAL A 298 15.29 -6.49 -26.91
C VAL A 298 15.60 -5.10 -27.48
N ASP A 299 15.18 -4.03 -26.81
CA ASP A 299 15.31 -2.65 -27.31
C ASP A 299 16.40 -1.83 -26.59
N LEU A 300 17.33 -2.49 -25.90
CA LEU A 300 18.48 -1.83 -25.25
C LEU A 300 19.50 -1.22 -26.23
N ASP A 301 19.34 -1.42 -27.54
CA ASP A 301 20.16 -0.76 -28.58
C ASP A 301 19.63 0.62 -29.01
N GLU A 302 18.38 0.98 -28.68
CA GLU A 302 17.88 2.34 -28.80
C GLU A 302 18.16 3.18 -27.53
N ARG A 303 19.42 3.30 -27.19
CA ARG A 303 19.85 4.37 -26.28
C ARG A 303 19.49 5.68 -26.94
N THR A 304 18.72 6.51 -26.22
CA THR A 304 18.50 7.92 -26.57
C THR A 304 19.86 8.53 -26.96
N ARG A 305 20.16 8.58 -28.23
CA ARG A 305 21.31 9.34 -28.72
C ARG A 305 20.96 10.80 -28.49
N ILE A 306 21.53 11.40 -27.47
CA ILE A 306 21.61 12.86 -27.38
C ILE A 306 22.39 13.25 -28.63
N GLY A 307 21.66 13.72 -29.65
CA GLY A 307 22.26 14.18 -30.90
C GLY A 307 23.27 15.27 -30.52
N ALA A 308 24.54 15.03 -30.83
CA ALA A 308 25.56 16.08 -30.74
C ALA A 308 25.04 17.26 -31.56
N GLY A 309 24.81 18.40 -30.88
CA GLY A 309 24.31 19.60 -31.51
C GLY A 309 25.20 19.96 -32.68
N THR A 310 24.61 20.03 -33.89
CA THR A 310 25.29 20.53 -35.08
C THR A 310 25.66 21.98 -34.81
N SER A 311 26.94 22.25 -34.60
CA SER A 311 27.47 23.62 -34.54
C SER A 311 27.29 24.22 -35.94
N VAL A 312 26.38 25.20 -36.04
CA VAL A 312 26.24 26.01 -37.24
C VAL A 312 27.47 26.92 -37.27
N ALA A 313 28.42 26.59 -38.17
CA ALA A 313 29.56 27.46 -38.42
C ALA A 313 29.04 28.72 -39.08
N ALA A 314 29.20 29.87 -38.37
CA ALA A 314 28.94 31.18 -38.93
C ALA A 314 29.91 31.44 -40.09
N ALA A 315 29.38 31.50 -41.32
CA ALA A 315 30.13 31.88 -42.49
C ALA A 315 30.46 33.38 -42.44
N SER A 316 31.71 33.73 -42.06
CA SER A 316 32.22 35.05 -42.15
C SER A 316 32.55 35.38 -43.65
N GLY A 317 31.63 36.04 -44.31
CA GLY A 317 31.85 36.59 -45.64
C GLY A 317 32.86 37.75 -45.62
N ARG A 318 34.10 37.48 -45.95
CA ARG A 318 35.04 38.56 -46.31
C ARG A 318 34.91 38.87 -47.81
N SER A 319 34.27 39.98 -48.16
CA SER A 319 34.28 40.56 -49.51
C SER A 319 35.67 41.07 -49.83
N ARG A 320 36.37 40.42 -50.76
CA ARG A 320 37.59 40.99 -51.38
C ARG A 320 37.14 41.98 -52.46
N ARG A 321 37.31 43.27 -52.16
CA ARG A 321 37.32 44.34 -53.20
C ARG A 321 38.50 44.12 -54.12
N ARG A 322 38.26 43.79 -55.40
CA ARG A 322 39.25 43.93 -56.50
C ARG A 322 39.37 45.40 -56.83
N ARG A 323 40.55 45.94 -56.67
CA ARG A 323 40.95 47.18 -57.30
C ARG A 323 41.43 46.90 -58.73
N ALA A 324 40.76 47.51 -59.72
CA ALA A 324 41.26 47.59 -61.10
C ALA A 324 42.26 48.74 -61.14
N GLY A 325 43.46 48.42 -61.53
CA GLY A 325 44.44 49.41 -61.89
C GLY A 325 44.37 49.60 -63.39
N ALA A 326 44.23 50.89 -63.79
CA ALA A 326 44.39 51.32 -65.17
C ALA A 326 45.85 51.75 -65.35
N SER A 327 46.41 51.31 -66.44
CA SER A 327 47.66 51.89 -66.98
C SER A 327 47.34 52.39 -68.37
N ALA A 328 47.81 53.63 -68.55
CA ALA A 328 48.04 54.17 -69.88
C ALA A 328 49.43 54.19 -70.20
#